data_d922911f8c5d31902147979de09bdac1
#
_entry.id   d922911f8c5d31902147979de09bdac1
#
_cell.length_a   1.000
_cell.length_b   1.000
_cell.length_c   1.000
_cell.angle_alpha   90.00
_cell.angle_beta   90.00
_cell.angle_gamma   90.00
#
_symmetry.space_group_name_H-M   'P 1'
#
loop_
_entity.id
_entity.type
_entity.pdbx_description
1 polymer ?
#
loop_
_entity_poly.entity_id
_entity_poly.type
_entity_poly.pdbx_seq_one_letter_code
_entity_poly.pdbx_strand_id
1 'polypeptide(L)'
;MATQPTDTGATERRANPERIPAFVDGTFAIIITILVLEIGVPSNLSEQSLRQALDEIGPTLIAWVISFFLVGMYWVWHRDLFVNIRHVNRDVIWLNIVFLLPVCLVPFAATVLGDYHDEPLALHLYGAVLIAVSLVRLALYGYISRRPALLWEPISVRERRIGMTLTAVPMLFYAVAMIIADASHQVSLILYLSVPAFYFLMVTVLRDRPSTASDADNFS
;
A
#
# COMPACT_ATOMS: atom_id res chain seq x y z
N MET A 1 31.93 55.15 4.51
CA MET A 1 32.19 53.86 5.11
C MET A 1 30.81 53.21 5.30
N ALA A 2 30.35 52.50 4.28
CA ALA A 2 29.00 51.93 4.23
C ALA A 2 29.11 50.47 4.67
N THR A 3 28.50 50.14 5.79
CA THR A 3 28.37 48.78 6.30
C THR A 3 27.32 48.02 5.46
N GLN A 4 27.76 47.00 4.71
CA GLN A 4 26.88 46.04 4.08
C GLN A 4 26.18 45.19 5.16
N PRO A 5 24.87 44.95 5.02
CA PRO A 5 24.20 43.96 5.86
C PRO A 5 24.62 42.55 5.40
N THR A 6 25.19 41.80 6.33
CA THR A 6 25.44 40.35 6.15
C THR A 6 24.10 39.62 6.11
N ASP A 7 23.71 39.28 4.91
CA ASP A 7 22.60 38.35 4.66
C ASP A 7 23.03 36.92 5.07
N THR A 8 22.83 36.59 6.33
CA THR A 8 22.89 35.22 6.83
C THR A 8 21.55 34.53 6.56
N GLY A 9 21.18 34.48 5.30
CA GLY A 9 20.11 33.60 4.84
C GLY A 9 20.57 32.15 4.95
N ALA A 10 20.29 31.54 6.10
CA ALA A 10 20.27 30.08 6.20
C ALA A 10 19.24 29.55 5.20
N THR A 11 19.71 29.24 4.00
CA THR A 11 18.97 28.48 3.01
C THR A 11 18.72 27.11 3.63
N GLU A 12 17.60 26.95 4.35
CA GLU A 12 17.03 25.62 4.60
C GLU A 12 17.04 24.92 3.25
N ARG A 13 17.90 23.94 3.10
CA ARG A 13 17.92 23.04 1.94
C ARG A 13 16.55 22.35 1.93
N ARG A 14 15.59 22.94 1.24
CA ARG A 14 14.28 22.32 1.01
C ARG A 14 14.59 21.03 0.28
N ALA A 15 14.34 19.91 0.93
CA ALA A 15 14.49 18.60 0.30
C ALA A 15 13.61 18.58 -0.95
N ASN A 16 14.18 18.19 -2.09
CA ASN A 16 13.43 18.08 -3.35
C ASN A 16 12.27 17.10 -3.12
N PRO A 17 11.02 17.53 -3.20
CA PRO A 17 9.85 16.68 -2.92
C PRO A 17 9.78 15.44 -3.82
N GLU A 18 10.41 15.45 -4.99
CA GLU A 18 10.42 14.34 -5.95
C GLU A 18 11.31 13.14 -5.51
N ARG A 19 12.26 13.35 -4.60
CA ARG A 19 13.17 12.27 -4.17
C ARG A 19 12.49 11.19 -3.34
N ILE A 20 11.45 11.53 -2.59
CA ILE A 20 10.74 10.55 -1.76
C ILE A 20 9.88 9.63 -2.62
N PRO A 21 9.00 10.14 -3.51
CA PRO A 21 8.29 9.27 -4.45
C PRO A 21 9.24 8.36 -5.22
N ALA A 22 10.33 8.88 -5.78
CA ALA A 22 11.31 8.06 -6.52
C ALA A 22 11.94 6.95 -5.67
N PHE A 23 12.27 7.21 -4.41
CA PHE A 23 12.78 6.18 -3.49
C PHE A 23 11.70 5.12 -3.18
N VAL A 24 10.48 5.56 -2.96
CA VAL A 24 9.34 4.66 -2.70
C VAL A 24 9.02 3.81 -3.92
N ASP A 25 8.97 4.41 -5.11
CA ASP A 25 8.71 3.69 -6.37
C ASP A 25 9.76 2.58 -6.59
N GLY A 26 11.05 2.89 -6.36
CA GLY A 26 12.12 1.90 -6.40
C GLY A 26 11.92 0.78 -5.36
N THR A 27 11.51 1.11 -4.14
CA THR A 27 11.26 0.13 -3.09
C THR A 27 10.08 -0.77 -3.45
N PHE A 28 8.96 -0.22 -3.91
CA PHE A 28 7.80 -1.01 -4.34
C PHE A 28 8.13 -1.90 -5.54
N ALA A 29 8.91 -1.42 -6.52
CA ALA A 29 9.35 -2.22 -7.65
C ALA A 29 10.15 -3.45 -7.20
N ILE A 30 11.06 -3.28 -6.23
CA ILE A 30 11.84 -4.38 -5.65
C ILE A 30 10.91 -5.35 -4.90
N ILE A 31 10.01 -4.86 -4.07
CA ILE A 31 9.08 -5.71 -3.29
C ILE A 31 8.23 -6.58 -4.23
N ILE A 32 7.65 -5.99 -5.27
CA ILE A 32 6.83 -6.72 -6.25
C ILE A 32 7.63 -7.80 -6.98
N THR A 33 8.89 -7.53 -7.31
CA THR A 33 9.75 -8.52 -7.99
C THR A 33 10.25 -9.61 -7.05
N ILE A 34 10.51 -9.31 -5.78
CA ILE A 34 10.89 -10.31 -4.78
C ILE A 34 9.74 -11.29 -4.55
N LEU A 35 8.49 -10.83 -4.54
CA LEU A 35 7.32 -11.70 -4.36
C LEU A 35 7.31 -12.91 -5.31
N VAL A 36 7.74 -12.75 -6.55
CA VAL A 36 7.76 -13.88 -7.51
C VAL A 36 8.93 -14.84 -7.26
N LEU A 37 10.02 -14.35 -6.68
CA LEU A 37 11.19 -15.17 -6.37
C LEU A 37 10.94 -16.15 -5.21
N GLU A 38 9.94 -15.87 -4.39
CA GLU A 38 9.52 -16.75 -3.29
C GLU A 38 8.72 -17.97 -3.77
N ILE A 39 8.32 -18.02 -5.06
CA ILE A 39 7.65 -19.18 -5.65
C ILE A 39 8.72 -20.22 -6.00
N GLY A 40 9.02 -21.10 -5.06
CA GLY A 40 9.96 -22.21 -5.26
C GLY A 40 9.29 -23.40 -5.95
N VAL A 41 9.89 -23.90 -7.03
CA VAL A 41 9.53 -25.21 -7.60
C VAL A 41 10.55 -26.24 -7.11
N PRO A 42 10.13 -27.39 -6.52
CA PRO A 42 11.06 -28.41 -6.07
C PRO A 42 11.96 -28.90 -7.21
N SER A 43 13.28 -28.96 -6.97
CA SER A 43 14.31 -29.18 -8.00
C SER A 43 14.53 -30.65 -8.41
N ASN A 44 13.95 -31.63 -7.68
CA ASN A 44 14.21 -33.06 -7.86
C ASN A 44 12.98 -33.81 -8.39
N LEU A 45 12.51 -33.47 -9.60
CA LEU A 45 11.25 -34.02 -10.12
C LEU A 45 11.48 -34.96 -11.30
N SER A 46 10.92 -36.18 -11.24
CA SER A 46 10.60 -37.03 -12.40
C SER A 46 9.34 -36.47 -13.09
N GLU A 47 9.08 -36.83 -14.36
CA GLU A 47 7.95 -36.29 -15.12
C GLU A 47 6.57 -36.45 -14.46
N GLN A 48 6.36 -37.49 -13.64
CA GLN A 48 5.13 -37.68 -12.87
C GLN A 48 5.05 -36.75 -11.63
N SER A 49 6.19 -36.28 -11.15
CA SER A 49 6.25 -35.40 -9.97
C SER A 49 6.08 -33.94 -10.28
N LEU A 50 6.27 -33.48 -11.55
CA LEU A 50 6.03 -32.07 -11.92
C LEU A 50 4.57 -31.65 -11.72
N ARG A 51 3.61 -32.49 -12.11
CA ARG A 51 2.18 -32.18 -11.90
C ARG A 51 1.84 -32.05 -10.42
N GLN A 52 2.34 -32.99 -9.61
CA GLN A 52 2.15 -32.93 -8.15
C GLN A 52 2.78 -31.66 -7.56
N ALA A 53 3.99 -31.32 -7.97
CA ALA A 53 4.64 -30.10 -7.51
C ALA A 53 3.88 -28.83 -7.93
N LEU A 54 3.28 -28.79 -9.12
CA LEU A 54 2.44 -27.68 -9.54
C LEU A 54 1.13 -27.58 -8.73
N ASP A 55 0.56 -28.72 -8.33
CA ASP A 55 -0.61 -28.74 -7.45
C ASP A 55 -0.25 -28.29 -6.03
N GLU A 56 0.95 -28.68 -5.53
CA GLU A 56 1.46 -28.30 -4.20
C GLU A 56 1.78 -26.82 -4.07
N ILE A 57 2.20 -26.12 -5.15
CA ILE A 57 2.46 -24.67 -5.11
C ILE A 57 1.20 -23.81 -5.24
N GLY A 58 0.01 -24.43 -5.40
CA GLY A 58 -1.26 -23.70 -5.53
C GLY A 58 -1.50 -22.66 -4.43
N PRO A 59 -1.38 -23.00 -3.14
CA PRO A 59 -1.52 -22.06 -2.03
C PRO A 59 -0.51 -20.90 -2.09
N THR A 60 0.75 -21.20 -2.43
CA THR A 60 1.81 -20.19 -2.59
C THR A 60 1.49 -19.22 -3.73
N LEU A 61 0.95 -19.71 -4.86
CA LEU A 61 0.48 -18.86 -5.95
C LEU A 61 -0.69 -17.96 -5.53
N ILE A 62 -1.63 -18.47 -4.73
CA ILE A 62 -2.74 -17.67 -4.19
C ILE A 62 -2.20 -16.58 -3.28
N ALA A 63 -1.32 -16.90 -2.33
CA ALA A 63 -0.69 -15.95 -1.43
C ALA A 63 0.10 -14.87 -2.20
N TRP A 64 0.81 -15.28 -3.26
CA TRP A 64 1.52 -14.38 -4.16
C TRP A 64 0.57 -13.41 -4.89
N VAL A 65 -0.51 -13.91 -5.51
CA VAL A 65 -1.48 -13.07 -6.21
C VAL A 65 -2.10 -12.04 -5.27
N ILE A 66 -2.54 -12.46 -4.09
CA ILE A 66 -3.12 -11.56 -3.08
C ILE A 66 -2.11 -10.48 -2.72
N SER A 67 -0.87 -10.87 -2.39
CA SER A 67 0.19 -9.95 -1.98
C SER A 67 0.61 -8.99 -3.08
N PHE A 68 0.69 -9.45 -4.33
CA PHE A 68 0.99 -8.63 -5.49
C PHE A 68 -0.02 -7.48 -5.63
N PHE A 69 -1.32 -7.79 -5.60
CA PHE A 69 -2.36 -6.78 -5.72
C PHE A 69 -2.43 -5.86 -4.50
N LEU A 70 -2.17 -6.37 -3.29
CA LEU A 70 -2.11 -5.55 -2.07
C LEU A 70 -0.95 -4.55 -2.13
N VAL A 71 0.25 -5.00 -2.50
CA VAL A 71 1.42 -4.13 -2.65
C VAL A 71 1.18 -3.09 -3.75
N GLY A 72 0.62 -3.50 -4.89
CA GLY A 72 0.23 -2.58 -5.97
C GLY A 72 -0.79 -1.54 -5.51
N MET A 73 -1.80 -1.93 -4.74
CA MET A 73 -2.79 -1.02 -4.15
C MET A 73 -2.13 -0.01 -3.19
N TYR A 74 -1.20 -0.45 -2.35
CA TYR A 74 -0.46 0.44 -1.45
C TYR A 74 0.38 1.45 -2.21
N TRP A 75 1.01 1.02 -3.32
CA TRP A 75 1.76 1.90 -4.20
C TRP A 75 0.87 2.96 -4.86
N VAL A 76 -0.26 2.58 -5.45
CA VAL A 76 -1.22 3.51 -6.08
C VAL A 76 -1.68 4.55 -5.05
N TRP A 77 -2.07 4.10 -3.86
CA TRP A 77 -2.51 5.00 -2.79
C TRP A 77 -1.39 5.98 -2.37
N HIS A 78 -0.15 5.49 -2.23
CA HIS A 78 0.98 6.33 -1.87
C HIS A 78 1.23 7.40 -2.94
N ARG A 79 1.24 7.01 -4.20
CA ARG A 79 1.38 7.92 -5.33
C ARG A 79 0.31 9.01 -5.31
N ASP A 80 -0.96 8.65 -5.13
CA ASP A 80 -2.08 9.58 -5.12
C ASP A 80 -1.98 10.59 -3.95
N LEU A 81 -1.51 10.13 -2.79
CA LEU A 81 -1.25 11.02 -1.65
C LEU A 81 -0.14 12.02 -1.97
N PHE A 82 0.96 11.57 -2.59
CA PHE A 82 2.14 12.41 -2.85
C PHE A 82 1.97 13.39 -4.01
N VAL A 83 1.04 13.16 -4.94
CA VAL A 83 0.70 14.11 -6.02
C VAL A 83 0.24 15.47 -5.45
N ASN A 84 -0.45 15.50 -4.32
CA ASN A 84 -0.91 16.74 -3.69
C ASN A 84 0.11 17.36 -2.70
N ILE A 85 1.29 16.75 -2.53
CA ILE A 85 2.33 17.29 -1.62
C ILE A 85 3.16 18.36 -2.32
N ARG A 86 3.11 19.57 -1.77
CA ARG A 86 3.91 20.73 -2.22
C ARG A 86 5.28 20.78 -1.56
N HIS A 87 5.33 20.51 -0.26
CA HIS A 87 6.54 20.57 0.56
C HIS A 87 6.66 19.34 1.43
N VAL A 88 7.88 18.82 1.53
CA VAL A 88 8.21 17.70 2.40
C VAL A 88 9.03 18.21 3.57
N ASN A 89 8.57 17.93 4.78
CA ASN A 89 9.32 18.15 6.01
C ASN A 89 9.97 16.85 6.51
N ARG A 90 10.80 16.96 7.53
CA ARG A 90 11.53 15.83 8.12
C ARG A 90 10.60 14.74 8.66
N ASP A 91 9.44 15.13 9.21
CA ASP A 91 8.48 14.19 9.78
C ASP A 91 7.82 13.32 8.69
N VAL A 92 7.49 13.92 7.51
CA VAL A 92 6.98 13.18 6.36
C VAL A 92 8.01 12.16 5.87
N ILE A 93 9.31 12.52 5.85
CA ILE A 93 10.39 11.60 5.47
C ILE A 93 10.41 10.40 6.43
N TRP A 94 10.42 10.64 7.75
CA TRP A 94 10.46 9.57 8.74
C TRP A 94 9.19 8.71 8.72
N LEU A 95 8.01 9.30 8.62
CA LEU A 95 6.74 8.55 8.51
C LEU A 95 6.71 7.69 7.25
N ASN A 96 7.31 8.18 6.16
CA ASN A 96 7.41 7.40 4.94
C ASN A 96 8.37 6.21 5.10
N ILE A 97 9.51 6.38 5.76
CA ILE A 97 10.43 5.28 6.08
C ILE A 97 9.73 4.25 6.98
N VAL A 98 9.00 4.71 8.01
CA VAL A 98 8.24 3.83 8.91
C VAL A 98 7.12 3.12 8.15
N PHE A 99 6.50 3.76 7.14
CA PHE A 99 5.52 3.11 6.27
C PHE A 99 6.13 1.98 5.43
N LEU A 100 7.32 2.18 4.89
CA LEU A 100 7.99 1.14 4.09
C LEU A 100 8.40 -0.08 4.92
N LEU A 101 8.66 0.08 6.21
CA LEU A 101 9.10 -1.02 7.06
C LEU A 101 8.15 -2.24 7.03
N PRO A 102 6.85 -2.11 7.37
CA PRO A 102 5.93 -3.24 7.27
C PRO A 102 5.60 -3.64 5.82
N VAL A 103 5.69 -2.72 4.84
CA VAL A 103 5.52 -3.08 3.43
C VAL A 103 6.62 -4.02 2.96
N CYS A 104 7.87 -3.81 3.38
CA CYS A 104 8.99 -4.70 3.10
C CYS A 104 8.86 -6.09 3.73
N LEU A 105 8.01 -6.26 4.75
CA LEU A 105 7.72 -7.57 5.36
C LEU A 105 6.65 -8.37 4.60
N VAL A 106 5.93 -7.75 3.65
CA VAL A 106 4.86 -8.44 2.92
C VAL A 106 5.35 -9.67 2.16
N PRO A 107 6.50 -9.67 1.43
CA PRO A 107 7.00 -10.87 0.76
C PRO A 107 7.23 -12.01 1.76
N PHE A 108 7.94 -11.75 2.85
CA PHE A 108 8.15 -12.75 3.91
C PHE A 108 6.83 -13.33 4.45
N ALA A 109 5.86 -12.46 4.78
CA ALA A 109 4.58 -12.91 5.28
C ALA A 109 3.79 -13.72 4.23
N ALA A 110 3.94 -13.39 2.94
CA ALA A 110 3.33 -14.11 1.83
C ALA A 110 3.94 -15.52 1.67
N THR A 111 5.27 -15.67 1.81
CA THR A 111 5.95 -16.95 1.78
C THR A 111 5.47 -17.85 2.93
N VAL A 112 5.44 -17.31 4.16
CA VAL A 112 4.92 -18.06 5.31
C VAL A 112 3.46 -18.47 5.11
N LEU A 113 2.63 -17.60 4.54
CA LEU A 113 1.24 -17.91 4.23
C LEU A 113 1.11 -19.00 3.15
N GLY A 114 1.97 -18.99 2.13
CA GLY A 114 1.98 -19.99 1.07
C GLY A 114 2.42 -21.38 1.58
N ASP A 115 3.52 -21.42 2.34
CA ASP A 115 4.13 -22.67 2.83
C ASP A 115 3.34 -23.31 3.96
N TYR A 116 2.67 -22.52 4.79
CA TYR A 116 1.92 -22.94 5.97
C TYR A 116 0.45 -22.53 5.91
N HIS A 117 -0.18 -22.65 4.72
CA HIS A 117 -1.53 -22.14 4.46
C HIS A 117 -2.64 -22.76 5.33
N ASP A 118 -2.40 -23.96 5.86
CA ASP A 118 -3.32 -24.67 6.78
C ASP A 118 -3.12 -24.27 8.25
N GLU A 119 -2.05 -23.53 8.57
CA GLU A 119 -1.74 -23.12 9.92
C GLU A 119 -2.34 -21.76 10.24
N PRO A 120 -3.22 -21.63 11.25
CA PRO A 120 -3.82 -20.34 11.62
C PRO A 120 -2.78 -19.26 11.95
N LEU A 121 -1.62 -19.67 12.49
CA LEU A 121 -0.54 -18.75 12.83
C LEU A 121 0.01 -18.01 11.59
N ALA A 122 0.07 -18.67 10.42
CA ALA A 122 0.51 -18.04 9.18
C ALA A 122 -0.47 -16.95 8.74
N LEU A 123 -1.79 -17.21 8.85
CA LEU A 123 -2.84 -16.24 8.59
C LEU A 123 -2.80 -15.05 9.56
N HIS A 124 -2.54 -15.32 10.85
CA HIS A 124 -2.38 -14.28 11.86
C HIS A 124 -1.15 -13.40 11.58
N LEU A 125 -0.02 -14.00 11.22
CA LEU A 125 1.20 -13.27 10.88
C LEU A 125 0.96 -12.35 9.66
N TYR A 126 0.35 -12.91 8.62
CA TYR A 126 0.02 -12.16 7.41
C TYR A 126 -0.91 -10.99 7.72
N GLY A 127 -2.00 -11.22 8.45
CA GLY A 127 -2.93 -10.19 8.88
C GLY A 127 -2.28 -9.12 9.76
N ALA A 128 -1.38 -9.51 10.67
CA ALA A 128 -0.65 -8.57 11.52
C ALA A 128 0.23 -7.62 10.69
N VAL A 129 0.93 -8.13 9.67
CA VAL A 129 1.72 -7.30 8.74
C VAL A 129 0.82 -6.33 7.98
N LEU A 130 -0.32 -6.79 7.44
CA LEU A 130 -1.26 -5.93 6.71
C LEU A 130 -1.90 -4.85 7.61
N ILE A 131 -2.19 -5.19 8.86
CA ILE A 131 -2.68 -4.21 9.86
C ILE A 131 -1.58 -3.19 10.17
N ALA A 132 -0.33 -3.61 10.33
CA ALA A 132 0.80 -2.71 10.55
C ALA A 132 0.98 -1.73 9.38
N VAL A 133 0.94 -2.20 8.12
CA VAL A 133 0.95 -1.34 6.93
C VAL A 133 -0.18 -0.31 7.00
N SER A 134 -1.40 -0.76 7.31
CA SER A 134 -2.58 0.09 7.34
C SER A 134 -2.53 1.13 8.46
N LEU A 135 -2.00 0.79 9.63
CA LEU A 135 -1.81 1.71 10.75
C LEU A 135 -0.84 2.83 10.39
N VAL A 136 0.33 2.49 9.85
CA VAL A 136 1.31 3.51 9.48
C VAL A 136 0.81 4.36 8.31
N ARG A 137 0.11 3.76 7.34
CA ARG A 137 -0.58 4.48 6.27
C ARG A 137 -1.59 5.49 6.82
N LEU A 138 -2.40 5.09 7.81
CA LEU A 138 -3.37 5.96 8.48
C LEU A 138 -2.67 7.12 9.20
N ALA A 139 -1.55 6.85 9.87
CA ALA A 139 -0.74 7.87 10.54
C ALA A 139 -0.15 8.87 9.53
N LEU A 140 0.43 8.40 8.43
CA LEU A 140 0.99 9.22 7.36
C LEU A 140 -0.08 10.12 6.73
N TYR A 141 -1.22 9.55 6.33
CA TYR A 141 -2.34 10.30 5.79
C TYR A 141 -2.90 11.32 6.80
N GLY A 142 -3.08 10.89 8.04
CA GLY A 142 -3.58 11.75 9.13
C GLY A 142 -2.63 12.90 9.46
N TYR A 143 -1.31 12.69 9.35
CA TYR A 143 -0.32 13.72 9.53
C TYR A 143 -0.35 14.76 8.41
N ILE A 144 -0.30 14.31 7.17
CA ILE A 144 -0.27 15.16 5.96
C ILE A 144 -1.57 15.96 5.83
N SER A 145 -2.73 15.29 5.94
CA SER A 145 -4.04 15.91 5.73
C SER A 145 -4.42 16.99 6.76
N ARG A 146 -3.72 17.02 7.92
CA ARG A 146 -3.90 18.06 8.95
C ARG A 146 -2.98 19.26 8.78
N ARG A 147 -2.08 19.26 7.79
CA ARG A 147 -1.08 20.32 7.56
C ARG A 147 -1.23 20.95 6.18
N PRO A 148 -2.10 21.98 6.03
CA PRO A 148 -2.32 22.65 4.73
C PRO A 148 -1.04 23.20 4.09
N ALA A 149 -0.05 23.59 4.91
CA ALA A 149 1.23 24.10 4.42
C ALA A 149 2.07 23.08 3.63
N LEU A 150 1.78 21.78 3.78
CA LEU A 150 2.46 20.72 3.05
C LEU A 150 1.81 20.42 1.68
N LEU A 151 0.59 20.93 1.43
CA LEU A 151 -0.25 20.56 0.30
C LEU A 151 -0.36 21.69 -0.73
N TRP A 152 -0.56 21.32 -1.99
CA TRP A 152 -0.97 22.25 -3.04
C TRP A 152 -2.41 22.71 -2.82
N GLU A 153 -3.30 21.76 -2.54
CA GLU A 153 -4.71 22.03 -2.26
C GLU A 153 -5.05 21.49 -0.85
N PRO A 154 -5.52 22.36 0.06
CA PRO A 154 -5.91 21.93 1.40
C PRO A 154 -7.05 20.91 1.36
N ILE A 155 -6.89 19.80 2.07
CA ILE A 155 -7.91 18.76 2.18
C ILE A 155 -8.99 19.23 3.17
N SER A 156 -10.25 19.26 2.73
CA SER A 156 -11.38 19.62 3.59
C SER A 156 -11.59 18.61 4.72
N VAL A 157 -12.30 19.03 5.78
CA VAL A 157 -12.61 18.14 6.92
C VAL A 157 -13.41 16.91 6.48
N ARG A 158 -14.31 17.08 5.50
CA ARG A 158 -15.13 15.99 4.96
C ARG A 158 -14.26 14.99 4.18
N GLU A 159 -13.44 15.47 3.26
CA GLU A 159 -12.51 14.63 2.47
C GLU A 159 -11.53 13.90 3.36
N ARG A 160 -10.98 14.58 4.37
CA ARG A 160 -10.10 13.95 5.36
C ARG A 160 -10.80 12.81 6.12
N ARG A 161 -12.03 13.02 6.57
CA ARG A 161 -12.80 11.96 7.24
C ARG A 161 -13.02 10.77 6.32
N ILE A 162 -13.44 11.02 5.07
CA ILE A 162 -13.63 9.97 4.07
C ILE A 162 -12.32 9.22 3.83
N GLY A 163 -11.21 9.92 3.58
CA GLY A 163 -9.92 9.30 3.34
C GLY A 163 -9.41 8.48 4.54
N MET A 164 -9.61 8.97 5.77
CA MET A 164 -9.28 8.21 6.98
C MET A 164 -10.13 6.96 7.11
N THR A 165 -11.45 7.04 6.85
CA THR A 165 -12.35 5.88 6.89
C THR A 165 -11.97 4.85 5.83
N LEU A 166 -11.74 5.26 4.59
CA LEU A 166 -11.30 4.38 3.50
C LEU A 166 -9.94 3.71 3.79
N THR A 167 -9.08 4.38 4.56
CA THR A 167 -7.80 3.82 5.01
C THR A 167 -7.98 2.84 6.17
N ALA A 168 -8.96 3.07 7.06
CA ALA A 168 -9.21 2.23 8.22
C ALA A 168 -10.06 0.97 7.92
N VAL A 169 -10.97 1.04 6.95
CA VAL A 169 -11.86 -0.09 6.59
C VAL A 169 -11.10 -1.39 6.30
N PRO A 170 -10.00 -1.41 5.52
CA PRO A 170 -9.22 -2.63 5.30
C PRO A 170 -8.73 -3.29 6.60
N MET A 171 -8.39 -2.49 7.62
CA MET A 171 -7.93 -3.03 8.91
C MET A 171 -9.01 -3.89 9.58
N LEU A 172 -10.30 -3.48 9.44
CA LEU A 172 -11.41 -4.27 9.97
C LEU A 172 -11.51 -5.62 9.25
N PHE A 173 -11.38 -5.65 7.93
CA PHE A 173 -11.36 -6.88 7.15
C PHE A 173 -10.20 -7.80 7.55
N TYR A 174 -8.99 -7.24 7.73
CA TYR A 174 -7.84 -8.01 8.18
C TYR A 174 -8.02 -8.54 9.60
N ALA A 175 -8.56 -7.74 10.52
CA ALA A 175 -8.85 -8.19 11.88
C ALA A 175 -9.89 -9.32 11.91
N VAL A 176 -10.97 -9.19 11.12
CA VAL A 176 -12.00 -10.24 10.99
C VAL A 176 -11.40 -11.49 10.37
N ALA A 177 -10.55 -11.36 9.32
CA ALA A 177 -9.86 -12.50 8.71
C ALA A 177 -8.99 -13.24 9.74
N MET A 178 -8.27 -12.52 10.59
CA MET A 178 -7.48 -13.11 11.68
C MET A 178 -8.36 -13.88 12.69
N ILE A 179 -9.49 -13.29 13.10
CA ILE A 179 -10.41 -13.95 14.06
C ILE A 179 -11.01 -15.23 13.47
N ILE A 180 -11.29 -15.25 12.16
CA ILE A 180 -11.89 -16.40 11.48
C ILE A 180 -10.84 -17.47 11.13
N ALA A 181 -9.56 -17.13 11.11
CA ALA A 181 -8.48 -18.04 10.71
C ALA A 181 -8.49 -19.37 11.45
N ASP A 182 -8.78 -19.36 12.76
CA ASP A 182 -8.88 -20.57 13.58
C ASP A 182 -10.08 -21.47 13.24
N ALA A 183 -11.13 -20.88 12.67
CA ALA A 183 -12.34 -21.61 12.29
C ALA A 183 -12.35 -22.04 10.82
N SER A 184 -11.78 -21.22 9.93
CA SER A 184 -11.74 -21.49 8.49
C SER A 184 -10.65 -20.65 7.80
N HIS A 185 -9.54 -21.28 7.44
CA HIS A 185 -8.46 -20.65 6.69
C HIS A 185 -8.94 -20.18 5.29
N GLN A 186 -9.84 -20.91 4.65
CA GLN A 186 -10.38 -20.53 3.32
C GLN A 186 -11.16 -19.22 3.36
N VAL A 187 -12.03 -19.04 4.37
CA VAL A 187 -12.80 -17.80 4.55
C VAL A 187 -11.87 -16.64 4.86
N SER A 188 -10.83 -16.87 5.68
CA SER A 188 -9.81 -15.88 5.98
C SER A 188 -9.06 -15.43 4.72
N LEU A 189 -8.63 -16.34 3.85
CA LEU A 189 -7.99 -16.01 2.57
C LEU A 189 -8.90 -15.20 1.65
N ILE A 190 -10.20 -15.56 1.56
CA ILE A 190 -11.18 -14.80 0.78
C ILE A 190 -11.31 -13.38 1.31
N LEU A 191 -11.30 -13.19 2.63
CA LEU A 191 -11.35 -11.87 3.24
C LEU A 191 -10.10 -11.03 2.89
N TYR A 192 -8.90 -11.62 2.93
CA TYR A 192 -7.68 -10.92 2.49
C TYR A 192 -7.74 -10.53 1.01
N LEU A 193 -8.22 -11.41 0.13
CA LEU A 193 -8.38 -11.13 -1.29
C LEU A 193 -9.48 -10.07 -1.58
N SER A 194 -10.51 -10.01 -0.74
CA SER A 194 -11.64 -9.08 -0.93
C SER A 194 -11.21 -7.61 -0.90
N VAL A 195 -10.18 -7.27 -0.13
CA VAL A 195 -9.70 -5.88 0.02
C VAL A 195 -9.12 -5.34 -1.28
N PRO A 196 -8.10 -5.95 -1.92
CA PRO A 196 -7.56 -5.45 -3.17
C PRO A 196 -8.59 -5.57 -4.32
N ALA A 197 -9.43 -6.61 -4.33
CA ALA A 197 -10.49 -6.77 -5.31
C ALA A 197 -11.52 -5.63 -5.24
N PHE A 198 -11.97 -5.28 -4.04
CA PHE A 198 -12.87 -4.14 -3.82
C PHE A 198 -12.22 -2.80 -4.22
N TYR A 199 -10.96 -2.59 -3.84
CA TYR A 199 -10.23 -1.37 -4.21
C TYR A 199 -10.09 -1.24 -5.73
N PHE A 200 -9.71 -2.32 -6.41
CA PHE A 200 -9.59 -2.34 -7.87
C PHE A 200 -10.94 -2.02 -8.54
N LEU A 201 -12.02 -2.66 -8.10
CA LEU A 201 -13.36 -2.42 -8.61
C LEU A 201 -13.80 -0.97 -8.37
N MET A 202 -13.57 -0.43 -7.16
CA MET A 202 -13.91 0.94 -6.81
C MET A 202 -13.16 1.95 -7.69
N VAL A 203 -11.86 1.77 -7.89
CA VAL A 203 -11.05 2.67 -8.72
C VAL A 203 -11.49 2.62 -10.18
N THR A 204 -11.77 1.43 -10.71
CA THR A 204 -12.21 1.25 -12.09
C THR A 204 -13.61 1.86 -12.32
N VAL A 205 -14.56 1.56 -11.44
CA VAL A 205 -15.98 2.02 -11.61
C VAL A 205 -16.13 3.51 -11.35
N LEU A 206 -15.38 4.10 -10.40
CA LEU A 206 -15.50 5.53 -10.10
C LEU A 206 -14.77 6.41 -11.11
N ARG A 207 -13.73 5.90 -11.77
CA ARG A 207 -12.98 6.63 -12.79
C ARG A 207 -13.75 6.76 -14.11
N ASP A 208 -14.65 5.84 -14.42
CA ASP A 208 -15.46 5.81 -15.64
C ASP A 208 -16.74 6.69 -15.57
N ARG A 209 -16.87 7.56 -14.56
CA ARG A 209 -17.92 8.58 -14.61
C ARG A 209 -17.40 9.77 -15.44
N PRO A 210 -17.79 9.88 -16.72
CA PRO A 210 -17.47 11.06 -17.51
C PRO A 210 -18.08 12.27 -16.80
N SER A 211 -17.31 13.35 -16.70
CA SER A 211 -17.79 14.68 -16.30
C SER A 211 -18.81 15.19 -17.33
N THR A 212 -20.03 14.70 -17.25
CA THR A 212 -21.16 15.19 -18.00
C THR A 212 -21.75 16.38 -17.26
N ALA A 213 -21.15 17.55 -17.35
CA ALA A 213 -21.81 18.85 -17.14
C ALA A 213 -20.76 19.98 -17.27
N SER A 214 -20.40 20.44 -18.46
CA SER A 214 -19.94 21.84 -18.68
C SER A 214 -19.70 22.23 -20.14
N ASP A 215 -20.22 21.52 -21.14
CA ASP A 215 -20.04 21.99 -22.53
C ASP A 215 -21.35 22.32 -23.26
N ALA A 216 -22.46 22.51 -22.55
CA ALA A 216 -23.74 22.81 -23.17
C ALA A 216 -24.10 24.32 -23.18
N ASP A 217 -23.33 25.23 -22.56
CA ASP A 217 -23.72 26.65 -22.41
C ASP A 217 -22.82 27.65 -23.15
N ASN A 218 -21.98 27.23 -24.10
CA ASN A 218 -21.13 28.14 -24.86
C ASN A 218 -21.40 28.17 -26.37
N PHE A 219 -22.57 27.73 -26.84
CA PHE A 219 -23.04 27.97 -28.20
C PHE A 219 -24.49 28.44 -28.20
N SER A 220 -24.68 29.69 -27.80
CA SER A 220 -25.89 30.50 -28.14
C SER A 220 -25.57 31.99 -28.16
#